data_f13ab8ab96c104da2ea9822aa14e5a82
#
_entry.id   f13ab8ab96c104da2ea9822aa14e5a82
#
_cell.length_a   1.000
_cell.length_b   1.000
_cell.length_c   1.000
_cell.angle_alpha   90.00
_cell.angle_beta   90.00
_cell.angle_gamma   90.00
#
_symmetry.space_group_name_H-M   'P 1'
#
loop_
_entity.id
_entity.type
_entity.pdbx_description
1 polymer ?
#
loop_
_entity_poly.entity_id
_entity_poly.type
_entity_poly.pdbx_seq_one_letter_code
_entity_poly.pdbx_strand_id
1 'polypeptide(L)'
;MKHINPILFVFLCFAGTIEASSFRCGNKVIQTGDHKLDVLQKCGEPEYADQRLGFRGSRFRYPRGTLEIDQYEQVVIDEWIYNFGPTQFKQYLLFENGILIEIEDLGYGD
;
A
#
# COMPACT_ATOMS: atom_id res chain seq x y z
N MET A 1 43.72 -25.87 -11.82
CA MET A 1 43.21 -25.65 -11.52
C MET A 1 42.56 -25.00 -11.26
N LYS A 2 42.00 -24.81 -10.98
CA LYS A 2 41.26 -24.33 -10.71
C LYS A 2 40.57 -23.65 -10.33
N HIS A 3 40.08 -23.36 -10.23
CA HIS A 3 39.41 -22.77 -9.82
C HIS A 3 38.57 -22.06 -9.73
N ILE A 4 38.02 -21.78 -9.60
CA ILE A 4 37.24 -21.29 -9.55
C ILE A 4 36.62 -20.63 -9.17
N ASN A 5 36.08 -20.18 -9.03
CA ASN A 5 35.39 -19.50 -8.62
C ASN A 5 34.52 -19.02 -8.45
N PRO A 6 34.11 -18.78 -8.22
CA PRO A 6 33.12 -18.46 -8.00
C PRO A 6 32.37 -17.71 -7.70
N ILE A 7 31.96 -17.45 -7.60
CA ILE A 7 31.18 -16.87 -7.31
C ILE A 7 30.52 -16.11 -7.21
N LEU A 8 30.12 -15.83 -7.27
CA LEU A 8 29.45 -15.09 -7.15
C LEU A 8 28.49 -14.67 -7.08
N PHE A 9 28.03 -14.60 -6.91
CA PHE A 9 27.03 -14.19 -6.80
C PHE A 9 26.41 -13.58 -6.35
N VAL A 10 26.10 -13.38 -6.31
CA VAL A 10 25.58 -12.88 -5.79
C VAL A 10 24.83 -12.08 -5.71
N PHE A 11 24.44 -11.87 -5.77
CA PHE A 11 23.68 -11.14 -5.64
C PHE A 11 22.98 -10.42 -5.70
N LEU A 12 22.86 -10.34 -5.91
CA LEU A 12 22.36 -9.74 -6.03
C LEU A 12 21.51 -9.30 -5.98
N CYS A 13 21.00 -9.23 -5.73
CA CYS A 13 20.07 -8.98 -5.69
C CYS A 13 19.45 -8.21 -5.07
N PHE A 14 19.25 -7.74 -4.96
CA PHE A 14 18.62 -6.97 -4.53
C PHE A 14 18.35 -5.95 -4.81
N ALA A 15 18.36 -6.14 -5.10
CA ALA A 15 18.19 -4.96 -5.58
C ALA A 15 16.86 -4.38 -5.54
N GLY A 16 16.16 -4.05 -6.15
CA GLY A 16 14.99 -3.38 -6.07
C GLY A 16 14.17 -3.86 -5.04
N THR A 17 14.02 -3.18 -4.08
CA THR A 17 13.20 -3.62 -3.08
C THR A 17 11.91 -3.00 -3.24
N ILE A 18 10.95 -3.78 -3.48
CA ILE A 18 9.60 -3.37 -3.39
C ILE A 18 9.16 -3.67 -2.02
N GLU A 19 8.84 -2.65 -1.26
CA GLU A 19 8.38 -2.90 0.05
C GLU A 19 6.91 -3.00 0.07
N ALA A 20 6.40 -4.13 0.41
CA ALA A 20 5.00 -4.28 0.66
C ALA A 20 4.76 -3.85 2.08
N SER A 21 3.98 -2.82 2.27
CA SER A 21 3.59 -2.42 3.60
C SER A 21 2.61 -3.40 4.18
N SER A 22 2.76 -3.70 5.46
CA SER A 22 1.88 -4.63 6.13
C SER A 22 1.83 -4.34 7.63
N PHE A 23 0.78 -4.82 8.28
CA PHE A 23 0.70 -4.80 9.74
C PHE A 23 -0.17 -5.97 10.17
N ARG A 24 -0.27 -6.17 11.48
CA ARG A 24 -1.01 -7.31 12.00
C ARG A 24 -2.15 -6.87 12.90
N CYS A 25 -3.26 -7.58 12.76
CA CYS A 25 -4.36 -7.50 13.70
C CYS A 25 -4.40 -8.83 14.43
N GLY A 26 -3.81 -8.85 15.63
CA GLY A 26 -3.61 -10.10 16.32
C GLY A 26 -2.62 -10.96 15.54
N ASN A 27 -3.07 -12.13 15.11
CA ASN A 27 -2.22 -13.00 14.31
C ASN A 27 -2.55 -12.97 12.82
N LYS A 28 -3.38 -12.02 12.41
CA LYS A 28 -3.76 -11.90 11.00
C LYS A 28 -3.00 -10.76 10.36
N VAL A 29 -2.52 -11.00 9.15
CA VAL A 29 -1.69 -10.04 8.44
C VAL A 29 -2.53 -9.26 7.45
N ILE A 30 -2.36 -7.94 7.47
CA ILE A 30 -2.98 -7.03 6.53
C ILE A 30 -1.87 -6.44 5.67
N GLN A 31 -2.07 -6.39 4.36
CA GLN A 31 -1.05 -5.88 3.46
C GLN A 31 -1.70 -5.15 2.31
N THR A 32 -0.90 -4.34 1.62
CA THR A 32 -1.40 -3.61 0.45
C THR A 32 -1.88 -4.62 -0.58
N GLY A 33 -2.99 -4.27 -1.23
CA GLY A 33 -3.66 -5.18 -2.13
C GLY A 33 -4.88 -5.85 -1.54
N ASP A 34 -5.01 -5.84 -0.22
CA ASP A 34 -6.17 -6.44 0.42
C ASP A 34 -7.42 -5.61 0.19
N HIS A 35 -8.55 -6.29 0.13
CA HIS A 35 -9.84 -5.62 0.00
C HIS A 35 -10.29 -5.10 1.35
N LYS A 36 -10.96 -3.96 1.37
CA LYS A 36 -11.36 -3.36 2.64
C LYS A 36 -12.29 -4.26 3.46
N LEU A 37 -13.08 -5.09 2.80
CA LEU A 37 -13.94 -6.02 3.54
C LEU A 37 -13.12 -7.08 4.26
N ASP A 38 -12.00 -7.51 3.68
CA ASP A 38 -11.13 -8.46 4.35
C ASP A 38 -10.47 -7.80 5.56
N VAL A 39 -10.06 -6.54 5.41
CA VAL A 39 -9.48 -5.82 6.53
C VAL A 39 -10.50 -5.68 7.66
N LEU A 40 -11.72 -5.34 7.30
CA LEU A 40 -12.79 -5.19 8.29
C LEU A 40 -13.05 -6.50 9.03
N GLN A 41 -13.05 -7.62 8.32
CA GLN A 41 -13.26 -8.92 8.94
C GLN A 41 -12.12 -9.30 9.87
N LYS A 42 -10.88 -8.98 9.47
CA LYS A 42 -9.72 -9.37 10.26
C LYS A 42 -9.46 -8.45 11.42
N CYS A 43 -9.75 -7.17 11.27
CA CYS A 43 -9.38 -6.17 12.27
C CYS A 43 -10.55 -5.54 12.99
N GLY A 44 -11.77 -5.73 12.49
CA GLY A 44 -12.94 -5.09 13.08
C GLY A 44 -13.07 -3.65 12.64
N GLU A 45 -13.89 -2.91 13.39
CA GLU A 45 -14.20 -1.52 13.05
C GLU A 45 -13.00 -0.63 13.31
N PRO A 46 -12.65 0.27 12.39
CA PRO A 46 -11.59 1.23 12.65
C PRO A 46 -12.07 2.30 13.61
N GLU A 47 -11.13 2.96 14.28
CA GLU A 47 -11.44 4.06 15.15
C GLU A 47 -11.99 5.24 14.36
N TYR A 48 -11.47 5.45 13.16
CA TYR A 48 -11.87 6.55 12.30
C TYR A 48 -12.03 6.01 10.89
N ALA A 49 -13.08 6.44 10.22
CA ALA A 49 -13.30 6.07 8.84
C ALA A 49 -13.93 7.24 8.10
N ASP A 50 -13.41 7.54 6.93
CA ASP A 50 -13.92 8.61 6.10
C ASP A 50 -13.92 8.13 4.66
N GLN A 51 -14.87 8.60 3.88
CA GLN A 51 -14.98 8.21 2.48
C GLN A 51 -15.24 9.44 1.65
N ARG A 52 -14.53 9.54 0.55
CA ARG A 52 -14.74 10.66 -0.36
C ARG A 52 -14.46 10.23 -1.79
N LEU A 53 -14.88 11.04 -2.74
CA LEU A 53 -14.55 10.82 -4.13
C LEU A 53 -13.25 11.52 -4.45
N GLY A 54 -12.46 10.86 -5.27
CA GLY A 54 -11.22 11.43 -5.73
C GLY A 54 -11.07 11.15 -7.21
N PHE A 55 -9.93 11.56 -7.75
CA PHE A 55 -9.65 11.36 -9.15
C PHE A 55 -8.22 10.88 -9.31
N ARG A 56 -8.06 9.92 -10.21
CA ARG A 56 -6.74 9.46 -10.59
C ARG A 56 -6.51 9.91 -12.01
N GLY A 57 -5.39 10.57 -12.27
CA GLY A 57 -5.09 11.09 -13.58
C GLY A 57 -4.08 10.24 -14.32
N SER A 58 -4.26 10.16 -15.62
CA SER A 58 -3.30 9.53 -16.50
C SER A 58 -3.02 10.47 -17.64
N ARG A 59 -1.78 10.47 -18.10
CA ARG A 59 -1.40 11.33 -19.20
C ARG A 59 -0.81 10.46 -20.31
N PHE A 60 -1.34 10.65 -21.51
CA PHE A 60 -0.87 9.93 -22.67
C PHE A 60 -0.19 10.89 -23.63
N ARG A 61 0.95 10.46 -24.16
CA ARG A 61 1.67 11.26 -25.13
C ARG A 61 1.79 10.43 -26.40
N TYR A 62 1.36 11.02 -27.50
CA TYR A 62 1.42 10.32 -28.77
C TYR A 62 2.84 10.32 -29.30
N PRO A 63 3.20 9.30 -30.12
CA PRO A 63 4.58 9.16 -30.56
C PRO A 63 5.15 10.36 -31.28
N ARG A 64 4.31 11.12 -31.94
CA ARG A 64 4.81 12.30 -32.66
C ARG A 64 4.96 13.50 -31.75
N GLY A 65 4.62 13.36 -30.51
CA GLY A 65 4.93 14.37 -29.51
C GLY A 65 4.14 15.63 -29.56
N THR A 66 3.13 15.70 -30.38
CA THR A 66 2.40 16.95 -30.53
C THR A 66 1.13 17.03 -29.72
N LEU A 67 0.70 15.94 -29.12
CA LEU A 67 -0.58 15.91 -28.43
C LEU A 67 -0.47 15.14 -27.14
N GLU A 68 -0.91 15.76 -26.07
CA GLU A 68 -1.00 15.11 -24.78
C GLU A 68 -2.46 15.13 -24.36
N ILE A 69 -2.92 14.01 -23.87
CA ILE A 69 -4.28 13.89 -23.39
C ILE A 69 -4.24 13.48 -21.93
N ASP A 70 -4.89 14.27 -21.10
CA ASP A 70 -5.04 13.93 -19.69
C ASP A 70 -6.37 13.22 -19.53
N GLN A 71 -6.33 12.05 -18.92
CA GLN A 71 -7.53 11.33 -18.60
C GLN A 71 -7.66 11.21 -17.09
N TYR A 72 -8.87 11.37 -16.61
CA TYR A 72 -9.15 11.30 -15.18
C TYR A 72 -10.20 10.25 -14.93
N GLU A 73 -9.96 9.46 -13.93
CA GLU A 73 -10.87 8.41 -13.51
C GLU A 73 -11.34 8.71 -12.11
N GLN A 74 -12.63 8.65 -11.89
CA GLN A 74 -13.18 8.87 -10.58
C GLN A 74 -12.98 7.64 -9.74
N VAL A 75 -12.51 7.81 -8.52
CA VAL A 75 -12.28 6.70 -7.61
C VAL A 75 -12.92 7.01 -6.27
N VAL A 76 -13.26 5.95 -5.54
CA VAL A 76 -13.76 6.09 -4.17
C VAL A 76 -12.57 5.90 -3.25
N ILE A 77 -12.35 6.87 -2.39
CA ILE A 77 -11.23 6.85 -1.46
C ILE A 77 -11.78 6.66 -0.06
N ASP A 78 -11.28 5.64 0.63
CA ASP A 78 -11.58 5.41 2.03
C ASP A 78 -10.31 5.58 2.84
N GLU A 79 -10.42 6.30 3.94
CA GLU A 79 -9.31 6.46 4.87
C GLU A 79 -9.75 5.90 6.21
N TRP A 80 -9.00 4.96 6.73
CA TRP A 80 -9.30 4.32 8.01
C TRP A 80 -8.11 4.48 8.93
N ILE A 81 -8.39 4.62 10.22
CA ILE A 81 -7.34 4.63 11.23
C ILE A 81 -7.71 3.61 12.30
N TYR A 82 -6.76 2.72 12.56
CA TYR A 82 -6.88 1.74 13.63
C TYR A 82 -6.01 2.13 14.80
N ASN A 83 -6.54 1.97 15.99
CA ASN A 83 -5.83 2.23 17.25
C ASN A 83 -5.83 0.94 18.04
N PHE A 84 -4.66 0.34 18.21
CA PHE A 84 -4.52 -0.94 18.87
C PHE A 84 -4.02 -0.79 20.31
N GLY A 85 -4.10 0.41 20.86
CA GLY A 85 -3.70 0.64 22.23
C GLY A 85 -2.35 1.32 22.33
N PRO A 86 -1.93 1.64 23.56
CA PRO A 86 -0.73 2.47 23.76
C PRO A 86 0.59 1.79 23.46
N THR A 87 0.58 0.46 23.29
CA THR A 87 1.82 -0.26 23.03
C THR A 87 2.07 -0.54 21.57
N GLN A 88 1.18 -0.09 20.68
CA GLN A 88 1.32 -0.32 19.26
C GLN A 88 1.09 0.97 18.51
N PHE A 89 1.65 1.08 17.32
CA PHE A 89 1.41 2.24 16.48
C PHE A 89 0.00 2.21 15.94
N LYS A 90 -0.61 3.39 15.85
CA LYS A 90 -1.84 3.52 15.08
C LYS A 90 -1.50 3.30 13.62
N GLN A 91 -2.45 2.74 12.89
CA GLN A 91 -2.26 2.45 11.46
C GLN A 91 -3.24 3.25 10.64
N TYR A 92 -2.69 3.98 9.68
CA TYR A 92 -3.49 4.71 8.71
C TYR A 92 -3.56 3.87 7.43
N LEU A 93 -4.76 3.66 6.93
CA LEU A 93 -5.00 2.86 5.75
C LEU A 93 -5.72 3.68 4.72
N LEU A 94 -5.21 3.65 3.50
CA LEU A 94 -5.83 4.34 2.38
C LEU A 94 -6.29 3.30 1.37
N PHE A 95 -7.58 3.30 1.08
CA PHE A 95 -8.17 2.40 0.10
C PHE A 95 -8.60 3.19 -1.12
N GLU A 96 -8.43 2.60 -2.28
CA GLU A 96 -8.89 3.18 -3.53
C GLU A 96 -9.75 2.15 -4.21
N ASN A 97 -11.02 2.48 -4.42
CA ASN A 97 -12.01 1.55 -4.96
C ASN A 97 -12.03 0.23 -4.20
N GLY A 98 -11.88 0.31 -2.88
CA GLY A 98 -11.96 -0.86 -2.02
C GLY A 98 -10.68 -1.64 -1.85
N ILE A 99 -9.60 -1.24 -2.49
CA ILE A 99 -8.32 -1.94 -2.42
C ILE A 99 -7.33 -1.11 -1.60
N LEU A 100 -6.68 -1.75 -0.66
CA LEU A 100 -5.70 -1.09 0.19
C LEU A 100 -4.46 -0.75 -0.60
N ILE A 101 -4.13 0.55 -0.71
CA ILE A 101 -2.99 0.97 -1.50
C ILE A 101 -1.88 1.56 -0.66
N GLU A 102 -2.18 1.95 0.58
CA GLU A 102 -1.16 2.58 1.41
C GLU A 102 -1.41 2.26 2.87
N ILE A 103 -0.35 1.97 3.61
CA ILE A 103 -0.37 1.76 5.05
C ILE A 103 0.71 2.64 5.64
N GLU A 104 0.37 3.37 6.70
CA GLU A 104 1.32 4.28 7.32
C GLU A 104 1.22 4.19 8.83
N ASP A 105 2.36 4.07 9.51
CA ASP A 105 2.40 4.11 10.97
C ASP A 105 2.26 5.55 11.43
N LEU A 106 1.41 5.80 12.41
CA LEU A 106 1.12 7.14 12.87
C LEU A 106 1.70 7.49 14.22
N GLY A 107 2.34 6.56 14.89
CA GLY A 107 2.78 6.76 16.26
C GLY A 107 1.92 5.95 17.19
N TYR A 108 2.28 5.94 18.47
CA TYR A 108 1.61 5.07 19.42
C TYR A 108 0.16 5.46 19.64
N GLY A 109 -0.66 4.45 19.89
CA GLY A 109 -2.05 4.66 20.15
C GLY A 109 -2.31 5.10 21.59
N ASP A 110 -3.57 5.15 21.93
CA ASP A 110 -4.00 5.58 23.27
C ASP A 110 -4.54 4.42 24.08
#